data_c8fe6cc05f0cdc3df8f6639f00e6467b
#
_entry.id   c8fe6cc05f0cdc3df8f6639f00e6467b
#
_cell.length_a   1.000
_cell.length_b   1.000
_cell.length_c   1.000
_cell.angle_alpha   90.00
_cell.angle_beta   90.00
_cell.angle_gamma   90.00
#
_symmetry.space_group_name_H-M   'P 1'
#
loop_
_entity.id
_entity.type
_entity.pdbx_description
1 polymer ?
#
loop_
_entity_poly.entity_id
_entity_poly.type
_entity_poly.pdbx_seq_one_letter_code
_entity_poly.pdbx_strand_id
1 'polypeptide(L)'
;MNRSIVHIHAREILDSRGNPTLETQVRLEDGSLGVAAVPSGASTGAHEAVELRDGDRARYGGKGVLHAQAHVNNEIFELLRGLDARQQGPLDQAMRELDGTENKSRLGANAILSVSLAAARAAAASEGQPLWRYLGGQNACTLPVPLMNVLNGGAHAGNSLDIQEFMLVPVGADTFRDALRMGAEIYHALGSLVGHCGVGDEGGYAPSLASHEEALDLLCRAIEAAGYRPGADVYLALDAAVSAWYDAGSDRYRLPKSGKTLTREELLTYWQELARRYPLLSLEDGMGEDDEAGWQALSGSLGERVQLVGDDLFVTNPARIARGVEQKLANAVLIKPNQIGTLTETVEAVRAAQAAGWSAILSHRSGETEDSTIADLAVALGCAQIKAGAPCRGERTAKYNRLLAIEQELGGNARYAGRAAFTVLP
;
A
#
# COMPACT_ATOMS: atom_id res chain seq x y z
N MET A 1 18.23 -17.31 -25.66
CA MET A 1 17.29 -16.55 -26.51
C MET A 1 17.50 -15.06 -26.21
N ASN A 2 17.33 -14.20 -27.19
CA ASN A 2 17.49 -12.76 -26.98
C ASN A 2 16.27 -12.23 -26.21
N ARG A 3 16.51 -11.47 -25.14
CA ARG A 3 15.48 -10.91 -24.26
C ARG A 3 15.31 -9.41 -24.46
N SER A 4 15.65 -8.97 -25.66
CA SER A 4 15.54 -7.57 -26.03
C SER A 4 14.06 -7.17 -26.12
N ILE A 5 13.77 -5.97 -25.66
CA ILE A 5 12.46 -5.35 -25.78
C ILE A 5 12.23 -4.99 -27.26
N VAL A 6 11.17 -5.55 -27.87
CA VAL A 6 10.81 -5.30 -29.28
C VAL A 6 9.56 -4.44 -29.40
N HIS A 7 8.73 -4.39 -28.36
CA HIS A 7 7.51 -3.57 -28.37
C HIS A 7 7.10 -3.17 -26.96
N ILE A 8 6.69 -1.91 -26.81
CA ILE A 8 6.04 -1.37 -25.61
C ILE A 8 4.77 -0.66 -26.07
N HIS A 9 3.65 -0.95 -25.42
CA HIS A 9 2.37 -0.30 -25.71
C HIS A 9 1.56 -0.09 -24.43
N ALA A 10 1.19 1.16 -24.18
CA ALA A 10 0.29 1.53 -23.10
C ALA A 10 -1.09 1.87 -23.65
N ARG A 11 -2.10 1.57 -22.85
CA ARG A 11 -3.49 1.99 -23.06
C ARG A 11 -4.08 2.60 -21.80
N GLU A 12 -5.04 3.49 -21.98
CA GLU A 12 -5.89 3.98 -20.89
C GLU A 12 -6.86 2.87 -20.48
N ILE A 13 -7.00 2.64 -19.18
CA ILE A 13 -8.01 1.77 -18.56
C ILE A 13 -8.68 2.54 -17.42
N LEU A 14 -9.72 1.96 -16.80
CA LEU A 14 -10.35 2.56 -15.61
C LEU A 14 -9.86 1.89 -14.32
N ASP A 15 -9.65 2.70 -13.29
CA ASP A 15 -9.46 2.24 -11.93
C ASP A 15 -10.78 1.90 -11.24
N SER A 16 -10.73 1.41 -9.99
CA SER A 16 -11.89 1.01 -9.19
C SER A 16 -12.84 2.16 -8.83
N ARG A 17 -12.43 3.40 -9.05
CA ARG A 17 -13.25 4.61 -8.86
C ARG A 17 -13.80 5.15 -10.17
N GLY A 18 -13.53 4.48 -11.31
CA GLY A 18 -13.91 4.92 -12.65
C GLY A 18 -13.07 6.08 -13.19
N ASN A 19 -11.89 6.35 -12.59
CA ASN A 19 -10.93 7.30 -13.15
C ASN A 19 -9.95 6.59 -14.09
N PRO A 20 -9.46 7.27 -15.14
CA PRO A 20 -8.45 6.70 -16.03
C PRO A 20 -7.14 6.40 -15.31
N THR A 21 -6.50 5.30 -15.69
CA THR A 21 -5.12 4.96 -15.37
C THR A 21 -4.48 4.21 -16.53
N LEU A 22 -3.24 3.75 -16.39
CA LEU A 22 -2.47 3.09 -17.45
C LEU A 22 -2.34 1.59 -17.22
N GLU A 23 -2.48 0.83 -18.32
CA GLU A 23 -1.98 -0.52 -18.47
C GLU A 23 -0.93 -0.54 -19.58
N THR A 24 0.24 -1.11 -19.31
CA THR A 24 1.35 -1.21 -20.25
C THR A 24 1.70 -2.66 -20.54
N GLN A 25 1.97 -2.96 -21.79
CA GLN A 25 2.47 -4.24 -22.29
C GLN A 25 3.91 -4.08 -22.78
N VAL A 26 4.80 -4.99 -22.35
CA VAL A 26 6.17 -5.11 -22.86
C VAL A 26 6.33 -6.48 -23.50
N ARG A 27 6.74 -6.51 -24.76
CA ARG A 27 7.00 -7.77 -25.51
C ARG A 27 8.48 -7.89 -25.82
N LEU A 28 9.02 -9.08 -25.59
CA LEU A 28 10.39 -9.42 -25.90
C LEU A 28 10.53 -10.16 -27.23
N GLU A 29 11.74 -10.22 -27.76
CA GLU A 29 12.08 -10.88 -29.03
C GLU A 29 11.78 -12.40 -29.01
N ASP A 30 11.88 -13.04 -27.83
CA ASP A 30 11.53 -14.44 -27.65
C ASP A 30 10.00 -14.72 -27.62
N GLY A 31 9.18 -13.67 -27.74
CA GLY A 31 7.71 -13.70 -27.68
C GLY A 31 7.14 -13.52 -26.29
N SER A 32 7.96 -13.48 -25.23
CA SER A 32 7.49 -13.27 -23.86
C SER A 32 6.81 -11.92 -23.72
N LEU A 33 5.72 -11.89 -22.93
CA LEU A 33 4.87 -10.71 -22.69
C LEU A 33 4.74 -10.44 -21.20
N GLY A 34 4.99 -9.21 -20.80
CA GLY A 34 4.66 -8.69 -19.49
C GLY A 34 3.58 -7.61 -19.59
N VAL A 35 2.62 -7.65 -18.70
CA VAL A 35 1.52 -6.68 -18.62
C VAL A 35 1.43 -6.15 -17.20
N ALA A 36 1.35 -4.84 -17.02
CA ALA A 36 1.15 -4.24 -15.70
C ALA A 36 0.23 -3.02 -15.79
N ALA A 37 -0.66 -2.90 -14.82
CA ALA A 37 -1.48 -1.73 -14.62
C ALA A 37 -1.09 -1.01 -13.33
N VAL A 38 -1.16 0.31 -13.32
CA VAL A 38 -0.75 1.13 -12.18
C VAL A 38 -1.95 1.70 -11.44
N PRO A 39 -1.90 1.78 -10.09
CA PRO A 39 -2.97 2.37 -9.29
C PRO A 39 -2.89 3.90 -9.26
N SER A 40 -3.90 4.51 -8.65
CA SER A 40 -4.02 5.96 -8.45
C SER A 40 -4.43 6.30 -7.02
N GLY A 41 -3.78 7.27 -6.38
CA GLY A 41 -4.15 7.74 -5.05
C GLY A 41 -5.42 8.62 -5.04
N ALA A 42 -6.15 8.64 -3.90
CA ALA A 42 -7.19 9.64 -3.64
C ALA A 42 -6.60 10.84 -2.92
N SER A 43 -5.86 10.60 -1.86
CA SER A 43 -4.96 11.54 -1.20
C SER A 43 -3.54 11.25 -1.67
N THR A 44 -2.74 12.28 -1.90
CA THR A 44 -1.33 12.16 -2.27
C THR A 44 -0.52 12.99 -1.30
N GLY A 45 0.52 12.40 -0.71
CA GLY A 45 1.51 13.11 0.08
C GLY A 45 2.21 14.18 -0.77
N ALA A 46 2.57 15.31 -0.17
CA ALA A 46 3.16 16.45 -0.90
C ALA A 46 4.47 16.09 -1.63
N HIS A 47 5.11 15.01 -1.22
CA HIS A 47 6.41 14.58 -1.73
C HIS A 47 6.37 13.34 -2.63
N GLU A 48 5.17 12.88 -3.01
CA GLU A 48 5.03 11.76 -3.96
C GLU A 48 5.53 12.13 -5.36
N ALA A 49 5.99 11.13 -6.11
CA ALA A 49 6.23 11.27 -7.53
C ALA A 49 4.92 11.59 -8.28
N VAL A 50 5.02 12.43 -9.31
CA VAL A 50 3.84 13.01 -9.97
C VAL A 50 3.13 11.98 -10.84
N GLU A 51 1.86 11.72 -10.55
CA GLU A 51 0.94 11.06 -11.46
C GLU A 51 0.52 12.05 -12.54
N LEU A 52 0.99 11.87 -13.78
CA LEU A 52 0.71 12.80 -14.86
C LEU A 52 -0.76 12.65 -15.32
N ARG A 53 -1.49 13.78 -15.26
CA ARG A 53 -2.87 13.93 -15.71
C ARG A 53 -2.94 14.95 -16.84
N ASP A 54 -3.88 14.74 -17.79
CA ASP A 54 -4.00 15.58 -18.99
C ASP A 54 -4.48 17.01 -18.67
N GLY A 55 -5.24 17.20 -17.59
CA GLY A 55 -5.79 18.51 -17.21
C GLY A 55 -6.97 18.99 -18.09
N ASP A 56 -7.31 18.27 -19.16
CA ASP A 56 -8.44 18.59 -20.03
C ASP A 56 -9.78 18.29 -19.33
N ARG A 57 -10.45 19.33 -18.87
CA ARG A 57 -11.73 19.21 -18.17
C ARG A 57 -12.86 18.61 -19.01
N ALA A 58 -12.76 18.64 -20.33
CA ALA A 58 -13.77 18.04 -21.22
C ALA A 58 -13.70 16.50 -21.21
N ARG A 59 -12.59 15.96 -20.70
CA ARG A 59 -12.32 14.51 -20.65
C ARG A 59 -12.02 14.06 -19.22
N TYR A 60 -12.89 13.22 -18.64
CA TYR A 60 -12.78 12.72 -17.26
C TYR A 60 -12.57 13.81 -16.19
N GLY A 61 -13.11 15.02 -16.44
CA GLY A 61 -12.93 16.15 -15.51
C GLY A 61 -11.47 16.60 -15.32
N GLY A 62 -10.59 16.33 -16.29
CA GLY A 62 -9.16 16.66 -16.22
C GLY A 62 -8.28 15.49 -15.82
N LYS A 63 -8.85 14.33 -15.47
CA LYS A 63 -8.11 13.16 -14.96
C LYS A 63 -7.63 12.19 -16.05
N GLY A 64 -7.75 12.52 -17.36
CA GLY A 64 -7.24 11.72 -18.47
C GLY A 64 -5.75 11.43 -18.35
N VAL A 65 -5.26 10.38 -19.03
CA VAL A 65 -3.85 9.92 -18.99
C VAL A 65 -3.25 9.75 -20.40
N LEU A 66 -3.82 10.42 -21.41
CA LEU A 66 -3.33 10.30 -22.77
C LEU A 66 -1.92 10.85 -22.97
N HIS A 67 -1.51 11.90 -22.25
CA HIS A 67 -0.14 12.39 -22.28
C HIS A 67 0.84 11.33 -21.74
N ALA A 68 0.56 10.74 -20.59
CA ALA A 68 1.37 9.65 -20.03
C ALA A 68 1.41 8.44 -20.96
N GLN A 69 0.26 8.07 -21.56
CA GLN A 69 0.18 7.01 -22.59
C GLN A 69 1.07 7.34 -23.79
N ALA A 70 1.04 8.58 -24.28
CA ALA A 70 1.86 9.01 -25.42
C ALA A 70 3.36 8.94 -25.09
N HIS A 71 3.77 9.31 -23.88
CA HIS A 71 5.17 9.18 -23.44
C HIS A 71 5.64 7.71 -23.43
N VAL A 72 4.80 6.78 -22.96
CA VAL A 72 5.11 5.34 -23.02
C VAL A 72 5.25 4.87 -24.48
N ASN A 73 4.27 5.20 -25.33
CA ASN A 73 4.19 4.68 -26.70
C ASN A 73 5.21 5.29 -27.66
N ASN A 74 5.86 6.41 -27.30
CA ASN A 74 6.85 7.09 -28.13
C ASN A 74 8.21 7.12 -27.43
N GLU A 75 8.45 8.11 -26.56
CA GLU A 75 9.80 8.41 -26.00
C GLU A 75 10.37 7.23 -25.20
N ILE A 76 9.58 6.62 -24.30
CA ILE A 76 10.05 5.51 -23.48
C ILE A 76 10.28 4.27 -24.33
N PHE A 77 9.38 3.98 -25.29
CA PHE A 77 9.57 2.84 -26.20
C PHE A 77 10.85 3.01 -27.03
N GLU A 78 11.08 4.15 -27.66
CA GLU A 78 12.28 4.38 -28.46
C GLU A 78 13.57 4.31 -27.62
N LEU A 79 13.54 4.77 -26.37
CA LEU A 79 14.65 4.66 -25.43
C LEU A 79 14.98 3.21 -25.09
N LEU A 80 13.99 2.39 -24.82
CA LEU A 80 14.17 1.03 -24.27
C LEU A 80 14.22 -0.05 -25.34
N ARG A 81 13.86 0.26 -26.61
CA ARG A 81 13.88 -0.69 -27.70
C ARG A 81 15.26 -1.31 -27.91
N GLY A 82 15.32 -2.63 -27.93
CA GLY A 82 16.57 -3.39 -28.10
C GLY A 82 17.34 -3.64 -26.80
N LEU A 83 16.95 -3.03 -25.68
CA LEU A 83 17.58 -3.30 -24.38
C LEU A 83 17.09 -4.62 -23.78
N ASP A 84 17.93 -5.26 -22.98
CA ASP A 84 17.61 -6.52 -22.29
C ASP A 84 16.70 -6.26 -21.10
N ALA A 85 15.48 -6.82 -21.11
CA ALA A 85 14.49 -6.64 -20.05
C ALA A 85 14.93 -7.15 -18.67
N ARG A 86 15.94 -8.00 -18.59
CA ARG A 86 16.49 -8.49 -17.29
C ARG A 86 17.33 -7.43 -16.58
N GLN A 87 17.72 -6.37 -17.27
CA GLN A 87 18.53 -5.26 -16.74
C GLN A 87 17.62 -4.21 -16.07
N GLN A 88 16.83 -4.62 -15.05
CA GLN A 88 15.83 -3.75 -14.42
C GLN A 88 16.39 -2.40 -13.96
N GLY A 89 17.52 -2.41 -13.22
CA GLY A 89 18.14 -1.17 -12.73
C GLY A 89 18.52 -0.21 -13.84
N PRO A 90 19.29 -0.63 -14.88
CA PRO A 90 19.58 0.17 -16.06
C PRO A 90 18.36 0.69 -16.81
N LEU A 91 17.28 -0.11 -16.96
CA LEU A 91 16.04 0.32 -17.62
C LEU A 91 15.34 1.44 -16.82
N ASP A 92 15.20 1.25 -15.51
CA ASP A 92 14.57 2.21 -14.61
C ASP A 92 15.40 3.52 -14.56
N GLN A 93 16.73 3.41 -14.50
CA GLN A 93 17.63 4.57 -14.51
C GLN A 93 17.53 5.34 -15.83
N ALA A 94 17.49 4.65 -16.97
CA ALA A 94 17.34 5.31 -18.26
C ALA A 94 16.04 6.11 -18.36
N MET A 95 14.92 5.58 -17.86
CA MET A 95 13.64 6.29 -17.82
C MET A 95 13.67 7.50 -16.88
N ARG A 96 14.34 7.39 -15.72
CA ARG A 96 14.54 8.52 -14.79
C ARG A 96 15.38 9.63 -15.40
N GLU A 97 16.45 9.28 -16.10
CA GLU A 97 17.32 10.24 -16.81
C GLU A 97 16.58 10.90 -17.98
N LEU A 98 15.73 10.14 -18.69
CA LEU A 98 14.88 10.69 -19.74
C LEU A 98 13.88 11.69 -19.16
N ASP A 99 13.28 11.40 -18.01
CA ASP A 99 12.38 12.34 -17.31
C ASP A 99 13.11 13.60 -16.87
N GLY A 100 14.27 13.46 -16.24
CA GLY A 100 15.15 14.55 -15.85
C GLY A 100 14.63 15.43 -14.71
N THR A 101 13.51 15.09 -14.08
CA THR A 101 12.95 15.78 -12.91
C THR A 101 13.04 14.92 -11.66
N GLU A 102 13.16 15.53 -10.49
CA GLU A 102 13.28 14.82 -9.21
C GLU A 102 12.05 13.94 -8.92
N ASN A 103 10.85 14.46 -9.21
CA ASN A 103 9.57 13.84 -8.90
C ASN A 103 8.86 13.24 -10.12
N LYS A 104 9.57 12.98 -11.22
CA LYS A 104 9.03 12.37 -12.45
C LYS A 104 7.87 13.17 -13.08
N SER A 105 7.88 14.50 -12.95
CA SER A 105 6.78 15.36 -13.41
C SER A 105 6.71 15.54 -14.91
N ARG A 106 7.77 15.24 -15.69
CA ARG A 106 7.77 15.38 -17.14
C ARG A 106 7.08 14.22 -17.85
N LEU A 107 7.49 13.00 -17.58
CA LEU A 107 6.90 11.79 -18.19
C LEU A 107 5.69 11.27 -17.41
N GLY A 108 5.70 11.44 -16.11
CA GLY A 108 4.75 10.90 -15.16
C GLY A 108 5.23 9.61 -14.51
N ALA A 109 5.13 9.54 -13.17
CA ALA A 109 5.43 8.33 -12.43
C ALA A 109 4.54 7.14 -12.85
N ASN A 110 3.29 7.40 -13.24
CA ASN A 110 2.38 6.40 -13.79
C ASN A 110 2.90 5.80 -15.11
N ALA A 111 3.43 6.61 -16.02
CA ALA A 111 4.04 6.14 -17.26
C ALA A 111 5.27 5.28 -16.98
N ILE A 112 6.21 5.80 -16.19
CA ILE A 112 7.48 5.13 -15.86
C ILE A 112 7.23 3.81 -15.12
N LEU A 113 6.40 3.81 -14.08
CA LEU A 113 6.12 2.62 -13.28
C LEU A 113 5.42 1.52 -14.10
N SER A 114 4.47 1.88 -14.96
CA SER A 114 3.76 0.90 -15.77
C SER A 114 4.71 0.10 -16.68
N VAL A 115 5.71 0.78 -17.26
CA VAL A 115 6.76 0.15 -18.06
C VAL A 115 7.73 -0.66 -17.20
N SER A 116 8.18 -0.11 -16.08
CA SER A 116 9.09 -0.76 -15.13
C SER A 116 8.55 -2.12 -14.67
N LEU A 117 7.28 -2.16 -14.24
CA LEU A 117 6.62 -3.40 -13.80
C LEU A 117 6.35 -4.37 -14.97
N ALA A 118 5.91 -3.86 -16.12
CA ALA A 118 5.66 -4.70 -17.30
C ALA A 118 6.96 -5.33 -17.82
N ALA A 119 8.09 -4.61 -17.80
CA ALA A 119 9.41 -5.14 -18.18
C ALA A 119 9.86 -6.27 -17.22
N ALA A 120 9.70 -6.08 -15.91
CA ALA A 120 9.99 -7.13 -14.93
C ALA A 120 9.16 -8.40 -15.16
N ARG A 121 7.87 -8.25 -15.46
CA ARG A 121 6.98 -9.38 -15.79
C ARG A 121 7.36 -10.07 -17.10
N ALA A 122 7.74 -9.31 -18.13
CA ALA A 122 8.22 -9.88 -19.38
C ALA A 122 9.52 -10.68 -19.17
N ALA A 123 10.44 -10.14 -18.38
CA ALA A 123 11.69 -10.82 -18.02
C ALA A 123 11.42 -12.11 -17.23
N ALA A 124 10.53 -12.08 -16.25
CA ALA A 124 10.13 -13.26 -15.47
C ALA A 124 9.50 -14.33 -16.38
N ALA A 125 8.59 -13.94 -17.30
CA ALA A 125 7.99 -14.84 -18.27
C ALA A 125 9.03 -15.47 -19.20
N SER A 126 10.02 -14.71 -19.66
CA SER A 126 11.13 -15.20 -20.48
C SER A 126 12.04 -16.21 -19.78
N GLU A 127 12.15 -16.13 -18.45
CA GLU A 127 12.86 -17.10 -17.63
C GLU A 127 11.95 -18.28 -17.18
N GLY A 128 10.67 -18.29 -17.60
CA GLY A 128 9.69 -19.32 -17.22
C GLY A 128 9.36 -19.34 -15.73
N GLN A 129 9.47 -18.20 -15.07
CA GLN A 129 9.26 -18.05 -13.64
C GLN A 129 8.08 -17.11 -13.32
N PRO A 130 7.32 -17.34 -12.24
CA PRO A 130 6.41 -16.33 -11.72
C PRO A 130 7.21 -15.14 -11.16
N LEU A 131 6.61 -13.95 -11.19
CA LEU A 131 7.29 -12.70 -10.82
C LEU A 131 7.91 -12.74 -9.42
N TRP A 132 7.17 -13.27 -8.42
CA TRP A 132 7.66 -13.37 -7.05
C TRP A 132 8.95 -14.20 -6.93
N ARG A 133 9.07 -15.29 -7.70
CA ARG A 133 10.26 -16.14 -7.70
C ARG A 133 11.40 -15.52 -8.49
N TYR A 134 11.10 -14.88 -9.62
CA TYR A 134 12.09 -14.19 -10.43
C TYR A 134 12.81 -13.08 -9.65
N LEU A 135 12.05 -12.27 -8.90
CA LEU A 135 12.60 -11.17 -8.11
C LEU A 135 13.20 -11.61 -6.77
N GLY A 136 12.56 -12.55 -6.09
CA GLY A 136 12.92 -12.96 -4.72
C GLY A 136 13.85 -14.19 -4.64
N GLY A 137 14.02 -14.90 -5.76
CA GLY A 137 14.84 -16.12 -5.81
C GLY A 137 14.23 -17.29 -5.05
N GLN A 138 15.06 -18.29 -4.75
CA GLN A 138 14.62 -19.55 -4.15
C GLN A 138 14.23 -19.41 -2.65
N ASN A 139 14.69 -18.37 -1.99
CA ASN A 139 14.43 -18.16 -0.56
C ASN A 139 13.14 -17.38 -0.29
N ALA A 140 12.47 -16.87 -1.32
CA ALA A 140 11.19 -16.18 -1.20
C ALA A 140 10.08 -17.20 -0.87
N CYS A 141 9.72 -17.32 0.40
CA CYS A 141 8.72 -18.28 0.87
C CYS A 141 7.79 -17.73 1.95
N THR A 142 7.95 -16.46 2.33
CA THR A 142 7.17 -15.84 3.39
C THR A 142 5.91 -15.21 2.83
N LEU A 143 4.74 -15.68 3.27
CA LEU A 143 3.44 -15.07 3.00
C LEU A 143 3.19 -13.95 4.01
N PRO A 144 2.81 -12.74 3.54
CA PRO A 144 2.63 -11.59 4.41
C PRO A 144 1.35 -11.69 5.26
N VAL A 145 1.37 -11.07 6.45
CA VAL A 145 0.16 -10.82 7.24
C VAL A 145 -0.63 -9.69 6.57
N PRO A 146 -1.92 -9.89 6.26
CA PRO A 146 -2.74 -8.83 5.70
C PRO A 146 -3.23 -7.87 6.79
N LEU A 147 -3.11 -6.56 6.53
CA LEU A 147 -3.83 -5.50 7.23
C LEU A 147 -5.09 -5.21 6.41
N MET A 148 -6.24 -5.75 6.86
CA MET A 148 -7.49 -5.73 6.08
C MET A 148 -8.37 -4.55 6.53
N ASN A 149 -8.52 -3.53 5.71
CA ASN A 149 -9.38 -2.39 5.99
C ASN A 149 -10.88 -2.78 5.88
N VAL A 150 -11.53 -3.02 7.01
CA VAL A 150 -12.91 -3.53 7.05
C VAL A 150 -13.95 -2.47 7.45
N LEU A 151 -13.51 -1.30 7.95
CA LEU A 151 -14.39 -0.18 8.26
C LEU A 151 -13.68 1.13 7.86
N ASN A 152 -14.36 1.95 7.07
CA ASN A 152 -13.85 3.19 6.51
C ASN A 152 -14.42 4.44 7.19
N GLY A 153 -13.56 5.44 7.33
CA GLY A 153 -13.91 6.82 7.67
C GLY A 153 -13.06 7.80 6.85
N GLY A 154 -12.70 8.94 7.41
CA GLY A 154 -11.84 9.93 6.79
C GLY A 154 -12.27 10.30 5.36
N ALA A 155 -11.31 10.38 4.45
CA ALA A 155 -11.55 10.65 3.04
C ALA A 155 -12.19 9.48 2.29
N HIS A 156 -12.12 8.24 2.84
CA HIS A 156 -12.62 7.03 2.21
C HIS A 156 -14.13 6.78 2.40
N ALA A 157 -14.81 7.56 3.25
CA ALA A 157 -16.23 7.43 3.51
C ALA A 157 -16.91 8.74 3.85
N GLY A 158 -18.18 8.90 3.42
CA GLY A 158 -19.02 10.07 3.71
C GLY A 158 -19.70 10.04 5.10
N ASN A 159 -19.08 9.38 6.10
CA ASN A 159 -19.61 9.21 7.46
C ASN A 159 -18.98 10.19 8.47
N SER A 160 -19.23 9.99 9.77
CA SER A 160 -18.81 10.87 10.88
C SER A 160 -17.41 10.61 11.43
N LEU A 161 -16.72 9.56 10.98
CA LEU A 161 -15.42 9.16 11.53
C LEU A 161 -14.28 9.94 10.90
N ASP A 162 -13.39 10.52 11.70
CA ASP A 162 -12.20 11.23 11.22
C ASP A 162 -11.07 10.26 10.83
N ILE A 163 -10.84 9.18 11.61
CA ILE A 163 -9.88 8.12 11.28
C ILE A 163 -10.28 7.45 9.97
N GLN A 164 -9.33 7.27 9.06
CA GLN A 164 -9.57 6.87 7.69
C GLN A 164 -9.85 5.37 7.55
N GLU A 165 -9.08 4.52 8.25
CA GLU A 165 -9.16 3.07 8.13
C GLU A 165 -9.09 2.37 9.48
N PHE A 166 -9.94 1.35 9.63
CA PHE A 166 -9.95 0.44 10.76
C PHE A 166 -9.74 -0.98 10.25
N MET A 167 -8.62 -1.58 10.61
CA MET A 167 -8.13 -2.80 10.00
C MET A 167 -8.09 -3.98 10.97
N LEU A 168 -8.24 -5.19 10.41
CA LEU A 168 -8.00 -6.47 11.08
C LEU A 168 -6.61 -6.99 10.75
N VAL A 169 -5.93 -7.59 11.74
CA VAL A 169 -4.58 -8.15 11.62
C VAL A 169 -4.57 -9.58 12.16
N PRO A 170 -4.78 -10.62 11.33
CA PRO A 170 -4.98 -12.01 11.76
C PRO A 170 -3.64 -12.72 12.00
N VAL A 171 -2.89 -12.31 13.03
CA VAL A 171 -1.55 -12.86 13.36
C VAL A 171 -1.59 -14.27 13.95
N GLY A 172 -2.75 -14.72 14.44
CA GLY A 172 -2.91 -16.03 15.08
C GLY A 172 -3.21 -17.19 14.11
N ALA A 173 -3.24 -16.92 12.80
CA ALA A 173 -3.41 -17.97 11.80
C ALA A 173 -2.11 -18.74 11.57
N ASP A 174 -2.22 -20.02 11.18
CA ASP A 174 -1.07 -20.87 10.84
C ASP A 174 -0.68 -20.75 9.35
N THR A 175 -1.62 -20.37 8.49
CA THR A 175 -1.45 -20.25 7.04
C THR A 175 -2.04 -18.93 6.52
N PHE A 176 -1.59 -18.48 5.35
CA PHE A 176 -2.20 -17.32 4.72
C PHE A 176 -3.69 -17.57 4.39
N ARG A 177 -4.02 -18.77 3.94
CA ARG A 177 -5.40 -19.19 3.66
C ARG A 177 -6.29 -19.08 4.90
N ASP A 178 -5.79 -19.48 6.08
CA ASP A 178 -6.54 -19.35 7.34
C ASP A 178 -6.67 -17.91 7.77
N ALA A 179 -5.62 -17.09 7.58
CA ALA A 179 -5.68 -15.66 7.85
C ALA A 179 -6.74 -14.95 6.99
N LEU A 180 -6.80 -15.27 5.69
CA LEU A 180 -7.81 -14.72 4.79
C LEU A 180 -9.22 -15.19 5.16
N ARG A 181 -9.39 -16.47 5.55
CA ARG A 181 -10.67 -17.00 6.05
C ARG A 181 -11.13 -16.24 7.31
N MET A 182 -10.23 -16.08 8.31
CA MET A 182 -10.52 -15.30 9.53
C MET A 182 -11.01 -13.89 9.17
N GLY A 183 -10.30 -13.19 8.30
CA GLY A 183 -10.69 -11.84 7.87
C GLY A 183 -12.04 -11.80 7.19
N ALA A 184 -12.34 -12.76 6.32
CA ALA A 184 -13.63 -12.85 5.61
C ALA A 184 -14.81 -13.16 6.58
N GLU A 185 -14.62 -14.11 7.50
CA GLU A 185 -15.63 -14.47 8.51
C GLU A 185 -15.94 -13.29 9.43
N ILE A 186 -14.90 -12.56 9.89
CA ILE A 186 -15.07 -11.35 10.71
C ILE A 186 -15.73 -10.23 9.90
N TYR A 187 -15.37 -10.04 8.62
CA TYR A 187 -15.99 -9.07 7.74
C TYR A 187 -17.50 -9.32 7.59
N HIS A 188 -17.94 -10.59 7.43
CA HIS A 188 -19.36 -10.95 7.39
C HIS A 188 -20.06 -10.74 8.73
N ALA A 189 -19.41 -11.09 9.85
CA ALA A 189 -19.92 -10.81 11.18
C ALA A 189 -20.13 -9.31 11.41
N LEU A 190 -19.12 -8.48 10.99
CA LEU A 190 -19.22 -7.03 11.04
C LEU A 190 -20.39 -6.51 10.20
N GLY A 191 -20.56 -7.03 8.97
CA GLY A 191 -21.70 -6.69 8.11
C GLY A 191 -23.06 -6.94 8.77
N SER A 192 -23.18 -8.03 9.53
CA SER A 192 -24.39 -8.34 10.30
C SER A 192 -24.64 -7.37 11.45
N LEU A 193 -23.57 -6.84 12.07
CA LEU A 193 -23.64 -5.88 13.17
C LEU A 193 -23.95 -4.46 12.71
N VAL A 194 -23.37 -4.02 11.58
CA VAL A 194 -23.58 -2.66 11.04
C VAL A 194 -24.90 -2.55 10.26
N GLY A 195 -25.48 -3.67 9.82
CA GLY A 195 -26.71 -3.69 9.03
C GLY A 195 -26.49 -3.13 7.61
N HIS A 196 -27.54 -2.52 7.05
CA HIS A 196 -27.48 -1.97 5.69
C HIS A 196 -26.69 -0.67 5.66
N CYS A 197 -25.43 -0.73 5.25
CA CYS A 197 -24.61 0.42 4.91
C CYS A 197 -23.79 0.15 3.64
N GLY A 198 -23.34 1.21 2.97
CA GLY A 198 -22.42 1.09 1.84
C GLY A 198 -21.00 0.71 2.27
N VAL A 199 -20.14 0.52 1.30
CA VAL A 199 -18.70 0.33 1.50
C VAL A 199 -17.93 1.53 0.96
N GLY A 200 -16.77 1.83 1.55
CA GLY A 200 -15.85 2.85 1.05
C GLY A 200 -15.02 2.37 -0.15
N ASP A 201 -14.09 3.21 -0.57
CA ASP A 201 -13.24 2.96 -1.74
C ASP A 201 -12.44 1.66 -1.63
N GLU A 202 -12.10 1.24 -0.43
CA GLU A 202 -11.27 0.05 -0.17
C GLU A 202 -12.07 -1.18 0.28
N GLY A 203 -13.40 -1.11 0.20
CA GLY A 203 -14.30 -2.23 0.49
C GLY A 203 -14.71 -2.37 1.96
N GLY A 204 -14.16 -1.57 2.87
CA GLY A 204 -14.60 -1.51 4.27
C GLY A 204 -16.00 -0.90 4.39
N TYR A 205 -16.80 -1.38 5.34
CA TYR A 205 -18.11 -0.80 5.64
C TYR A 205 -17.99 0.67 6.05
N ALA A 206 -18.99 1.47 5.74
CA ALA A 206 -19.01 2.91 6.00
C ALA A 206 -20.22 3.32 6.87
N PRO A 207 -20.42 2.74 8.07
CA PRO A 207 -21.54 3.10 8.94
C PRO A 207 -21.34 4.51 9.53
N SER A 208 -22.43 5.17 9.90
CA SER A 208 -22.39 6.36 10.74
C SER A 208 -22.33 5.94 12.20
N LEU A 209 -21.23 6.23 12.88
CA LEU A 209 -20.98 5.91 14.28
C LEU A 209 -20.70 7.19 15.08
N ALA A 210 -20.95 7.14 16.39
CA ALA A 210 -20.82 8.32 17.25
C ALA A 210 -19.37 8.68 17.57
N SER A 211 -18.45 7.69 17.54
CA SER A 211 -17.02 7.90 17.85
C SER A 211 -16.13 6.83 17.24
N HIS A 212 -14.81 7.05 17.27
CA HIS A 212 -13.82 6.05 16.87
C HIS A 212 -13.78 4.86 17.81
N GLU A 213 -14.05 5.09 19.10
CA GLU A 213 -14.16 4.03 20.12
C GLU A 213 -15.32 3.09 19.81
N GLU A 214 -16.47 3.61 19.37
CA GLU A 214 -17.61 2.78 18.93
C GLU A 214 -17.21 1.88 17.73
N ALA A 215 -16.41 2.40 16.81
CA ALA A 215 -15.90 1.61 15.69
C ALA A 215 -14.97 0.48 16.17
N LEU A 216 -14.09 0.74 17.12
CA LEU A 216 -13.20 -0.25 17.70
C LEU A 216 -13.94 -1.29 18.53
N ASP A 217 -14.94 -0.88 19.34
CA ASP A 217 -15.82 -1.78 20.08
C ASP A 217 -16.59 -2.71 19.13
N LEU A 218 -17.07 -2.17 18.02
CA LEU A 218 -17.77 -2.92 16.98
C LEU A 218 -16.87 -3.97 16.33
N LEU A 219 -15.61 -3.62 16.05
CA LEU A 219 -14.63 -4.58 15.50
C LEU A 219 -14.30 -5.68 16.51
N CYS A 220 -14.10 -5.37 17.78
CA CYS A 220 -13.88 -6.40 18.81
C CYS A 220 -15.08 -7.36 18.89
N ARG A 221 -16.28 -6.83 18.88
CA ARG A 221 -17.51 -7.65 18.85
C ARG A 221 -17.62 -8.51 17.59
N ALA A 222 -17.21 -7.99 16.43
CA ALA A 222 -17.23 -8.74 15.18
C ALA A 222 -16.22 -9.91 15.22
N ILE A 223 -15.02 -9.68 15.79
CA ILE A 223 -14.00 -10.72 16.00
C ILE A 223 -14.57 -11.84 16.92
N GLU A 224 -15.18 -11.47 18.05
CA GLU A 224 -15.79 -12.41 18.99
C GLU A 224 -16.97 -13.16 18.37
N ALA A 225 -17.84 -12.47 17.63
CA ALA A 225 -18.99 -13.07 16.94
C ALA A 225 -18.58 -14.08 15.86
N ALA A 226 -17.40 -13.89 15.25
CA ALA A 226 -16.80 -14.85 14.31
C ALA A 226 -16.07 -16.01 15.02
N GLY A 227 -16.03 -16.04 16.36
CA GLY A 227 -15.40 -17.09 17.16
C GLY A 227 -13.91 -16.92 17.40
N TYR A 228 -13.35 -15.73 17.16
CA TYR A 228 -11.95 -15.43 17.38
C TYR A 228 -11.72 -14.53 18.59
N ARG A 229 -10.49 -14.44 19.09
CA ARG A 229 -10.13 -13.69 20.30
C ARG A 229 -9.38 -12.40 19.90
N PRO A 230 -9.96 -11.20 20.20
CA PRO A 230 -9.25 -9.94 20.05
C PRO A 230 -7.96 -9.92 20.88
N GLY A 231 -6.86 -9.46 20.27
CA GLY A 231 -5.55 -9.38 20.93
C GLY A 231 -4.81 -10.71 21.08
N ALA A 232 -5.37 -11.81 20.58
CA ALA A 232 -4.71 -13.11 20.55
C ALA A 232 -4.66 -13.68 19.14
N ASP A 233 -5.81 -13.90 18.53
CA ASP A 233 -5.93 -14.44 17.17
C ASP A 233 -5.90 -13.30 16.13
N VAL A 234 -6.58 -12.20 16.44
CA VAL A 234 -6.69 -11.02 15.57
C VAL A 234 -6.47 -9.75 16.38
N TYR A 235 -5.58 -8.90 15.89
CA TYR A 235 -5.36 -7.55 16.40
C TYR A 235 -6.04 -6.51 15.52
N LEU A 236 -6.07 -5.26 15.99
CA LEU A 236 -6.56 -4.11 15.26
C LEU A 236 -5.40 -3.25 14.76
N ALA A 237 -5.60 -2.59 13.63
CA ALA A 237 -4.72 -1.54 13.14
C ALA A 237 -5.54 -0.34 12.68
N LEU A 238 -4.95 0.84 12.71
CA LEU A 238 -5.55 2.09 12.27
C LEU A 238 -4.66 2.77 11.23
N ASP A 239 -5.28 3.37 10.23
CA ASP A 239 -4.70 4.45 9.44
C ASP A 239 -5.45 5.75 9.80
N ALA A 240 -4.76 6.64 10.48
CA ALA A 240 -5.37 7.87 10.96
C ALA A 240 -5.35 8.98 9.90
N ALA A 241 -4.37 8.96 8.98
CA ALA A 241 -4.17 9.94 7.91
C ALA A 241 -4.20 11.39 8.44
N VAL A 242 -3.52 11.67 9.56
CA VAL A 242 -3.67 12.95 10.29
C VAL A 242 -2.97 14.13 9.61
N SER A 243 -2.21 13.92 8.52
CA SER A 243 -1.67 15.03 7.73
C SER A 243 -2.79 15.98 7.26
N ALA A 244 -3.97 15.43 6.96
CA ALA A 244 -5.15 16.22 6.62
C ALA A 244 -5.77 17.00 7.81
N TRP A 245 -5.39 16.70 9.06
CA TRP A 245 -5.87 17.38 10.26
C TRP A 245 -4.92 18.46 10.74
N TYR A 246 -3.64 18.40 10.33
CA TYR A 246 -2.58 19.26 10.85
C TYR A 246 -2.61 20.64 10.18
N ASP A 247 -2.68 21.67 11.01
CA ASP A 247 -2.53 23.06 10.62
C ASP A 247 -1.17 23.57 11.15
N ALA A 248 -0.19 23.63 10.28
CA ALA A 248 1.16 24.10 10.61
C ALA A 248 1.19 25.56 11.07
N GLY A 249 0.21 26.39 10.67
CA GLY A 249 0.13 27.80 11.08
C GLY A 249 -0.24 27.98 12.54
N SER A 250 -1.07 27.10 13.10
CA SER A 250 -1.51 27.10 14.50
C SER A 250 -0.84 26.02 15.36
N ASP A 251 -0.07 25.12 14.76
CA ASP A 251 0.50 23.93 15.40
C ASP A 251 -0.57 23.09 16.12
N ARG A 252 -1.68 22.83 15.42
CA ARG A 252 -2.87 22.14 15.94
C ARG A 252 -3.38 21.09 14.95
N TYR A 253 -4.03 20.08 15.52
CA TYR A 253 -4.75 19.04 14.78
C TYR A 253 -6.25 19.32 14.82
N ARG A 254 -6.84 19.67 13.67
CA ARG A 254 -8.25 19.91 13.55
C ARG A 254 -8.94 18.74 12.85
N LEU A 255 -9.70 17.98 13.61
CA LEU A 255 -10.43 16.82 13.11
C LEU A 255 -11.58 17.31 12.19
N PRO A 256 -11.59 16.96 10.91
CA PRO A 256 -12.45 17.62 9.93
C PRO A 256 -13.95 17.31 10.09
N LYS A 257 -14.29 16.13 10.64
CA LYS A 257 -15.68 15.68 10.78
C LYS A 257 -16.26 15.97 12.17
N SER A 258 -15.51 15.68 13.22
CA SER A 258 -15.94 15.94 14.60
C SER A 258 -15.79 17.42 15.01
N GLY A 259 -14.98 18.20 14.27
CA GLY A 259 -14.69 19.60 14.56
C GLY A 259 -13.83 19.84 15.80
N LYS A 260 -13.34 18.79 16.44
CA LYS A 260 -12.42 18.88 17.58
C LYS A 260 -11.08 19.47 17.13
N THR A 261 -10.46 20.26 17.99
CA THR A 261 -9.09 20.75 17.78
C THR A 261 -8.23 20.29 18.94
N LEU A 262 -7.12 19.62 18.64
CA LEU A 262 -6.21 19.03 19.61
C LEU A 262 -4.82 19.67 19.49
N THR A 263 -4.10 19.75 20.61
CA THR A 263 -2.65 19.95 20.60
C THR A 263 -1.95 18.65 20.23
N ARG A 264 -0.65 18.70 19.98
CA ARG A 264 0.20 17.53 19.81
C ARG A 264 0.12 16.58 21.01
N GLU A 265 0.18 17.12 22.23
CA GLU A 265 0.13 16.36 23.48
C GLU A 265 -1.25 15.72 23.69
N GLU A 266 -2.32 16.41 23.35
CA GLU A 266 -3.69 15.87 23.43
C GLU A 266 -3.89 14.73 22.42
N LEU A 267 -3.37 14.88 21.19
CA LEU A 267 -3.43 13.81 20.21
C LEU A 267 -2.59 12.60 20.62
N LEU A 268 -1.36 12.81 21.15
CA LEU A 268 -0.53 11.75 21.69
C LEU A 268 -1.24 11.00 22.84
N THR A 269 -1.85 11.74 23.78
CA THR A 269 -2.63 11.15 24.87
C THR A 269 -3.80 10.31 24.32
N TYR A 270 -4.46 10.80 23.28
CA TYR A 270 -5.55 10.08 22.61
C TYR A 270 -5.08 8.72 22.06
N TRP A 271 -3.94 8.68 21.34
CA TRP A 271 -3.38 7.41 20.85
C TRP A 271 -2.96 6.46 21.97
N GLN A 272 -2.39 6.98 23.05
CA GLN A 272 -2.03 6.18 24.24
C GLN A 272 -3.26 5.55 24.89
N GLU A 273 -4.38 6.28 24.99
CA GLU A 273 -5.64 5.77 25.53
C GLU A 273 -6.24 4.67 24.64
N LEU A 274 -6.26 4.85 23.32
CA LEU A 274 -6.74 3.82 22.40
C LEU A 274 -5.86 2.55 22.48
N ALA A 275 -4.54 2.69 22.48
CA ALA A 275 -3.61 1.56 22.58
C ALA A 275 -3.68 0.82 23.93
N ARG A 276 -4.15 1.50 24.99
CA ARG A 276 -4.37 0.88 26.31
C ARG A 276 -5.71 0.11 26.37
N ARG A 277 -6.74 0.60 25.69
CA ARG A 277 -8.12 0.06 25.76
C ARG A 277 -8.36 -1.06 24.76
N TYR A 278 -7.71 -1.02 23.61
CA TYR A 278 -7.95 -1.93 22.49
C TYR A 278 -6.69 -2.71 22.12
N PRO A 279 -6.82 -3.89 21.51
CA PRO A 279 -5.67 -4.66 21.01
C PRO A 279 -5.08 -4.00 19.74
N LEU A 280 -4.67 -2.74 19.85
CA LEU A 280 -4.10 -1.94 18.77
C LEU A 280 -2.65 -2.35 18.56
N LEU A 281 -2.37 -2.95 17.40
CA LEU A 281 -1.03 -3.44 17.03
C LEU A 281 -0.27 -2.45 16.15
N SER A 282 -0.98 -1.70 15.30
CA SER A 282 -0.38 -0.81 14.32
C SER A 282 -1.16 0.50 14.19
N LEU A 283 -0.44 1.62 14.10
CA LEU A 283 -0.97 2.97 13.87
C LEU A 283 -0.18 3.60 12.72
N GLU A 284 -0.87 3.84 11.60
CA GLU A 284 -0.34 4.51 10.42
C GLU A 284 -0.70 5.99 10.47
N ASP A 285 0.29 6.83 10.11
CA ASP A 285 0.21 8.29 10.05
C ASP A 285 -0.51 8.92 11.25
N GLY A 286 -0.03 8.55 12.46
CA GLY A 286 -0.57 9.05 13.72
C GLY A 286 -0.19 10.49 14.05
N MET A 287 0.73 11.10 13.29
CA MET A 287 1.12 12.52 13.34
C MET A 287 1.23 13.06 11.91
N GLY A 288 1.16 14.38 11.75
CA GLY A 288 1.30 15.04 10.45
C GLY A 288 2.66 14.79 9.80
N GLU A 289 2.71 14.74 8.47
CA GLU A 289 3.93 14.44 7.69
C GLU A 289 5.08 15.43 7.94
N ASP A 290 4.76 16.67 8.37
CA ASP A 290 5.71 17.73 8.70
C ASP A 290 5.94 17.91 10.21
N ASP A 291 5.23 17.16 11.07
CA ASP A 291 5.37 17.25 12.53
C ASP A 291 6.41 16.24 13.08
N GLU A 292 7.69 16.43 12.75
CA GLU A 292 8.77 15.54 13.23
C GLU A 292 8.84 15.43 14.76
N ALA A 293 8.57 16.53 15.48
CA ALA A 293 8.55 16.51 16.94
C ALA A 293 7.42 15.65 17.50
N GLY A 294 6.25 15.69 16.85
CA GLY A 294 5.13 14.81 17.15
C GLY A 294 5.47 13.34 16.90
N TRP A 295 6.11 13.03 15.78
CA TRP A 295 6.54 11.66 15.47
C TRP A 295 7.57 11.14 16.48
N GLN A 296 8.56 11.96 16.89
CA GLN A 296 9.52 11.58 17.92
C GLN A 296 8.84 11.31 19.27
N ALA A 297 7.88 12.14 19.65
CA ALA A 297 7.12 11.95 20.88
C ALA A 297 6.24 10.68 20.82
N LEU A 298 5.59 10.44 19.69
CA LEU A 298 4.78 9.23 19.44
C LEU A 298 5.64 7.98 19.51
N SER A 299 6.78 7.99 18.80
CA SER A 299 7.75 6.88 18.78
C SER A 299 8.31 6.58 20.16
N GLY A 300 8.70 7.62 20.90
CA GLY A 300 9.22 7.47 22.28
C GLY A 300 8.19 6.92 23.27
N SER A 301 6.89 7.13 23.02
CA SER A 301 5.83 6.71 23.97
C SER A 301 5.18 5.36 23.61
N LEU A 302 5.02 5.05 22.33
CA LEU A 302 4.27 3.88 21.85
C LEU A 302 5.12 2.90 21.03
N GLY A 303 6.27 3.31 20.49
CA GLY A 303 7.03 2.54 19.50
C GLY A 303 7.52 1.16 19.97
N GLU A 304 7.62 0.91 21.28
CA GLU A 304 7.95 -0.42 21.82
C GLU A 304 6.76 -1.39 21.87
N ARG A 305 5.54 -0.89 21.75
CA ARG A 305 4.29 -1.67 21.91
C ARG A 305 3.37 -1.64 20.73
N VAL A 306 3.50 -0.63 19.88
CA VAL A 306 2.68 -0.40 18.69
C VAL A 306 3.60 -0.18 17.50
N GLN A 307 3.31 -0.85 16.40
CA GLN A 307 3.94 -0.57 15.13
C GLN A 307 3.48 0.81 14.64
N LEU A 308 4.43 1.72 14.45
CA LEU A 308 4.20 3.07 13.97
C LEU A 308 4.63 3.15 12.51
N VAL A 309 3.66 3.33 11.63
CA VAL A 309 3.86 3.27 10.18
C VAL A 309 3.83 4.68 9.60
N GLY A 310 4.88 5.06 8.88
CA GLY A 310 4.87 6.27 8.05
C GLY A 310 4.47 5.93 6.62
N ASP A 311 3.38 6.55 6.15
CA ASP A 311 2.94 6.59 4.75
C ASP A 311 3.30 7.95 4.14
N ASP A 312 2.52 9.00 4.40
CA ASP A 312 2.79 10.36 3.92
C ASP A 312 4.15 10.90 4.40
N LEU A 313 4.58 10.48 5.59
CA LEU A 313 5.87 10.83 6.16
C LEU A 313 7.04 10.41 5.26
N PHE A 314 6.98 9.24 4.63
CA PHE A 314 8.10 8.65 3.87
C PHE A 314 7.86 8.56 2.37
N VAL A 315 6.62 8.47 1.91
CA VAL A 315 6.21 8.37 0.50
C VAL A 315 7.05 7.39 -0.32
N THR A 316 7.39 6.24 0.28
CA THR A 316 8.25 5.20 -0.34
C THR A 316 9.63 5.71 -0.78
N ASN A 317 10.10 6.85 -0.26
CA ASN A 317 11.36 7.48 -0.66
C ASN A 317 12.52 6.99 0.23
N PRO A 318 13.56 6.31 -0.33
CA PRO A 318 14.69 5.78 0.44
C PRO A 318 15.42 6.84 1.28
N ALA A 319 15.56 8.08 0.78
CA ALA A 319 16.23 9.15 1.51
C ALA A 319 15.40 9.63 2.72
N ARG A 320 14.07 9.72 2.56
CA ARG A 320 13.17 10.07 3.67
C ARG A 320 13.12 8.94 4.71
N ILE A 321 13.13 7.67 4.29
CA ILE A 321 13.23 6.51 5.19
C ILE A 321 14.54 6.57 5.99
N ALA A 322 15.68 6.80 5.35
CA ALA A 322 16.97 6.92 6.02
C ALA A 322 16.97 8.03 7.08
N ARG A 323 16.40 9.22 6.75
CA ARG A 323 16.21 10.32 7.72
C ARG A 323 15.30 9.90 8.87
N GLY A 324 14.20 9.21 8.59
CA GLY A 324 13.26 8.72 9.61
C GLY A 324 13.91 7.76 10.59
N VAL A 325 14.78 6.88 10.09
CA VAL A 325 15.58 5.96 10.91
C VAL A 325 16.55 6.73 11.82
N GLU A 326 17.31 7.69 11.26
CA GLU A 326 18.23 8.52 12.01
C GLU A 326 17.54 9.31 13.13
N GLN A 327 16.36 9.87 12.84
CA GLN A 327 15.57 10.68 13.74
C GLN A 327 14.64 9.86 14.66
N LYS A 328 14.58 8.52 14.47
CA LYS A 328 13.69 7.61 15.23
C LYS A 328 12.22 8.01 15.18
N LEU A 329 11.74 8.35 13.98
CA LEU A 329 10.37 8.85 13.79
C LEU A 329 9.32 7.74 13.84
N ALA A 330 9.64 6.55 13.35
CA ALA A 330 8.73 5.41 13.21
C ALA A 330 9.47 4.09 13.45
N ASN A 331 8.80 2.94 13.26
CA ASN A 331 9.41 1.61 13.25
C ASN A 331 8.92 0.73 12.08
N ALA A 332 8.11 1.31 11.19
CA ALA A 332 7.62 0.68 9.98
C ALA A 332 7.35 1.72 8.88
N VAL A 333 7.33 1.25 7.62
CA VAL A 333 7.04 2.09 6.46
C VAL A 333 6.05 1.42 5.52
N LEU A 334 5.12 2.21 5.00
CA LEU A 334 4.25 1.79 3.91
C LEU A 334 4.98 1.94 2.56
N ILE A 335 4.88 0.92 1.73
CA ILE A 335 5.55 0.86 0.43
C ILE A 335 4.49 0.85 -0.67
N LYS A 336 4.42 1.93 -1.41
CA LYS A 336 3.52 2.12 -2.56
C LYS A 336 4.35 2.40 -3.80
N PRO A 337 4.53 1.44 -4.71
CA PRO A 337 5.43 1.61 -5.87
C PRO A 337 5.16 2.86 -6.70
N ASN A 338 3.90 3.31 -6.79
CA ASN A 338 3.55 4.50 -7.56
C ASN A 338 3.91 5.83 -6.86
N GLN A 339 4.18 5.84 -5.55
CA GLN A 339 4.68 7.03 -4.85
C GLN A 339 6.11 7.38 -5.23
N ILE A 340 6.89 6.38 -5.69
CA ILE A 340 8.29 6.56 -6.09
C ILE A 340 8.51 6.39 -7.59
N GLY A 341 7.76 5.49 -8.26
CA GLY A 341 7.61 5.43 -9.71
C GLY A 341 8.51 4.44 -10.47
N THR A 342 9.34 3.63 -9.80
CA THR A 342 10.07 2.51 -10.42
C THR A 342 10.13 1.30 -9.49
N LEU A 343 10.29 0.10 -10.05
CA LEU A 343 10.53 -1.12 -9.28
C LEU A 343 11.87 -1.06 -8.54
N THR A 344 12.91 -0.54 -9.17
CA THR A 344 14.24 -0.42 -8.55
C THR A 344 14.21 0.44 -7.30
N GLU A 345 13.64 1.64 -7.36
CA GLU A 345 13.51 2.52 -6.19
C GLU A 345 12.59 1.92 -5.12
N THR A 346 11.55 1.19 -5.53
CA THR A 346 10.68 0.45 -4.58
C THR A 346 11.48 -0.60 -3.81
N VAL A 347 12.32 -1.39 -4.49
CA VAL A 347 13.20 -2.38 -3.86
C VAL A 347 14.21 -1.72 -2.93
N GLU A 348 14.78 -0.57 -3.32
CA GLU A 348 15.69 0.21 -2.49
C GLU A 348 15.01 0.69 -1.21
N ALA A 349 13.77 1.19 -1.29
CA ALA A 349 12.99 1.62 -0.12
C ALA A 349 12.72 0.46 0.85
N VAL A 350 12.31 -0.71 0.34
CA VAL A 350 12.12 -1.92 1.16
C VAL A 350 13.41 -2.33 1.86
N ARG A 351 14.53 -2.37 1.13
CA ARG A 351 15.83 -2.74 1.68
C ARG A 351 16.34 -1.75 2.73
N ALA A 352 16.12 -0.44 2.51
CA ALA A 352 16.49 0.58 3.47
C ALA A 352 15.75 0.40 4.81
N ALA A 353 14.46 0.13 4.77
CA ALA A 353 13.66 -0.17 5.96
C ALA A 353 14.12 -1.45 6.66
N GLN A 354 14.28 -2.55 5.92
CA GLN A 354 14.69 -3.84 6.46
C GLN A 354 16.11 -3.78 7.09
N ALA A 355 17.03 -3.06 6.46
CA ALA A 355 18.40 -2.87 7.00
C ALA A 355 18.41 -2.13 8.35
N ALA A 356 17.40 -1.29 8.59
CA ALA A 356 17.20 -0.58 9.86
C ALA A 356 16.41 -1.40 10.90
N GLY A 357 16.00 -2.64 10.57
CA GLY A 357 15.13 -3.46 11.42
C GLY A 357 13.66 -3.01 11.42
N TRP A 358 13.26 -2.16 10.49
CA TRP A 358 11.88 -1.71 10.33
C TRP A 358 11.07 -2.68 9.49
N SER A 359 9.77 -2.76 9.76
CA SER A 359 8.84 -3.47 8.89
C SER A 359 8.56 -2.65 7.61
N ALA A 360 8.61 -3.31 6.45
CA ALA A 360 8.13 -2.77 5.18
C ALA A 360 6.80 -3.45 4.83
N ILE A 361 5.78 -2.65 4.54
CA ILE A 361 4.40 -3.09 4.30
C ILE A 361 4.05 -2.76 2.85
N LEU A 362 3.91 -3.76 1.97
CA LEU A 362 3.44 -3.50 0.60
C LEU A 362 1.98 -3.07 0.64
N SER A 363 1.66 -1.98 -0.06
CA SER A 363 0.34 -1.36 0.01
C SER A 363 -0.27 -1.12 -1.36
N HIS A 364 -1.59 -1.27 -1.42
CA HIS A 364 -2.46 -0.81 -2.48
C HIS A 364 -2.64 0.71 -2.43
N ARG A 365 -3.46 1.23 -3.33
CA ARG A 365 -3.99 2.60 -3.29
C ARG A 365 -5.52 2.57 -3.27
N SER A 366 -6.14 3.72 -2.97
CA SER A 366 -7.61 3.86 -2.98
C SER A 366 -8.20 3.62 -4.37
N GLY A 367 -7.56 4.09 -5.44
CA GLY A 367 -7.90 3.78 -6.82
C GLY A 367 -7.06 2.63 -7.36
N GLU A 368 -7.58 1.43 -7.33
CA GLU A 368 -6.89 0.21 -7.73
C GLU A 368 -7.38 -0.34 -9.07
N THR A 369 -6.56 -1.23 -9.63
CA THR A 369 -6.89 -2.09 -10.75
C THR A 369 -6.89 -3.55 -10.30
N GLU A 370 -7.19 -4.48 -11.18
CA GLU A 370 -7.08 -5.93 -10.92
C GLU A 370 -5.62 -6.42 -10.91
N ASP A 371 -4.63 -5.54 -11.16
CA ASP A 371 -3.22 -5.89 -11.10
C ASP A 371 -2.84 -6.35 -9.69
N SER A 372 -2.13 -7.48 -9.60
CA SER A 372 -1.74 -8.12 -8.34
C SER A 372 -0.24 -8.06 -8.05
N THR A 373 0.50 -7.19 -8.74
CA THR A 373 1.97 -7.08 -8.61
C THR A 373 2.43 -6.92 -7.17
N ILE A 374 1.71 -6.12 -6.35
CA ILE A 374 2.10 -5.92 -4.94
C ILE A 374 2.08 -7.22 -4.12
N ALA A 375 1.26 -8.20 -4.49
CA ALA A 375 1.26 -9.52 -3.83
C ALA A 375 2.54 -10.31 -4.17
N ASP A 376 2.95 -10.32 -5.45
CA ASP A 376 4.21 -10.92 -5.88
C ASP A 376 5.41 -10.19 -5.23
N LEU A 377 5.39 -8.85 -5.17
CA LEU A 377 6.45 -8.06 -4.54
C LEU A 377 6.55 -8.31 -3.03
N ALA A 378 5.44 -8.45 -2.32
CA ALA A 378 5.45 -8.73 -0.88
C ALA A 378 6.21 -10.03 -0.58
N VAL A 379 5.95 -11.10 -1.34
CA VAL A 379 6.64 -12.37 -1.18
C VAL A 379 8.10 -12.29 -1.68
N ALA A 380 8.33 -11.67 -2.84
CA ALA A 380 9.65 -11.55 -3.44
C ALA A 380 10.64 -10.80 -2.54
N LEU A 381 10.21 -9.73 -1.92
CA LEU A 381 11.06 -8.84 -1.12
C LEU A 381 11.08 -9.21 0.38
N GLY A 382 10.35 -10.27 0.75
CA GLY A 382 10.25 -10.69 2.15
C GLY A 382 9.55 -9.65 3.04
N CYS A 383 8.63 -8.87 2.47
CA CYS A 383 7.77 -7.99 3.26
C CYS A 383 6.77 -8.84 4.01
N ALA A 384 6.94 -8.91 5.32
CA ALA A 384 6.11 -9.79 6.15
C ALA A 384 4.67 -9.28 6.33
N GLN A 385 4.31 -8.16 5.72
CA GLN A 385 3.00 -7.52 5.82
C GLN A 385 2.54 -6.97 4.45
N ILE A 386 1.21 -6.96 4.25
CA ILE A 386 0.57 -6.36 3.08
C ILE A 386 -0.72 -5.63 3.49
N LYS A 387 -0.96 -4.45 2.93
CA LYS A 387 -2.19 -3.68 3.06
C LYS A 387 -2.89 -3.66 1.70
N ALA A 388 -4.04 -4.35 1.57
CA ALA A 388 -4.71 -4.52 0.27
C ALA A 388 -6.25 -4.32 0.33
N GLY A 389 -6.74 -3.63 1.35
CA GLY A 389 -8.16 -3.33 1.56
C GLY A 389 -8.93 -4.45 2.24
N ALA A 390 -10.25 -4.39 2.18
CA ALA A 390 -11.14 -5.41 2.71
C ALA A 390 -11.09 -6.71 1.90
N PRO A 391 -11.52 -7.87 2.45
CA PRO A 391 -11.71 -9.10 1.69
C PRO A 391 -12.99 -9.02 0.81
N CYS A 392 -13.17 -7.91 0.14
CA CYS A 392 -14.33 -7.55 -0.67
C CYS A 392 -13.88 -6.63 -1.82
N ARG A 393 -14.65 -6.56 -2.91
CA ARG A 393 -14.34 -5.87 -4.17
C ARG A 393 -13.21 -6.54 -4.97
N GLY A 394 -13.43 -6.73 -6.27
CA GLY A 394 -12.55 -7.52 -7.15
C GLY A 394 -11.10 -7.06 -7.17
N GLU A 395 -10.87 -5.75 -7.22
CA GLU A 395 -9.54 -5.15 -7.24
C GLU A 395 -8.75 -5.36 -5.93
N ARG A 396 -9.43 -5.60 -4.79
CA ARG A 396 -8.80 -5.95 -3.51
C ARG A 396 -8.56 -7.45 -3.42
N THR A 397 -9.60 -8.24 -3.67
CA THR A 397 -9.52 -9.70 -3.61
C THR A 397 -8.55 -10.28 -4.65
N ALA A 398 -8.27 -9.60 -5.76
CA ALA A 398 -7.25 -10.00 -6.72
C ALA A 398 -5.88 -10.19 -6.06
N LYS A 399 -5.47 -9.30 -5.15
CA LYS A 399 -4.21 -9.38 -4.41
C LYS A 399 -4.19 -10.57 -3.45
N TYR A 400 -5.28 -10.77 -2.70
CA TYR A 400 -5.42 -11.91 -1.79
C TYR A 400 -5.48 -13.24 -2.53
N ASN A 401 -6.22 -13.32 -3.63
CA ASN A 401 -6.28 -14.52 -4.47
C ASN A 401 -4.91 -14.85 -5.09
N ARG A 402 -4.12 -13.82 -5.43
CA ARG A 402 -2.74 -14.02 -5.89
C ARG A 402 -1.85 -14.62 -4.79
N LEU A 403 -1.97 -14.17 -3.55
CA LEU A 403 -1.23 -14.73 -2.41
C LEU A 403 -1.65 -16.17 -2.12
N LEU A 404 -2.94 -16.52 -2.25
CA LEU A 404 -3.39 -17.93 -2.17
C LEU A 404 -2.75 -18.80 -3.25
N ALA A 405 -2.64 -18.28 -4.48
CA ALA A 405 -1.98 -18.99 -5.57
C ALA A 405 -0.49 -19.19 -5.27
N ILE A 406 0.21 -18.16 -4.76
CA ILE A 406 1.62 -18.24 -4.36
C ILE A 406 1.79 -19.25 -3.22
N GLU A 407 0.91 -19.25 -2.21
CA GLU A 407 0.93 -20.24 -1.13
C GLU A 407 0.82 -21.66 -1.68
N GLN A 408 -0.08 -21.89 -2.64
CA GLN A 408 -0.22 -23.17 -3.32
C GLN A 408 1.02 -23.54 -4.16
N GLU A 409 1.61 -22.59 -4.90
CA GLU A 409 2.85 -22.77 -5.67
C GLU A 409 4.04 -23.14 -4.78
N LEU A 410 4.12 -22.59 -3.57
CA LEU A 410 5.16 -22.88 -2.57
C LEU A 410 4.94 -24.24 -1.89
N GLY A 411 3.70 -24.68 -1.75
CA GLY A 411 3.35 -25.92 -1.07
C GLY A 411 3.90 -25.99 0.35
N GLY A 412 4.59 -27.06 0.71
CA GLY A 412 5.16 -27.26 2.06
C GLY A 412 6.29 -26.29 2.44
N ASN A 413 6.76 -25.46 1.51
CA ASN A 413 7.75 -24.42 1.79
C ASN A 413 7.11 -23.08 2.17
N ALA A 414 5.79 -22.93 2.01
CA ALA A 414 5.08 -21.71 2.38
C ALA A 414 5.18 -21.46 3.90
N ARG A 415 5.49 -20.21 4.27
CA ARG A 415 5.58 -19.77 5.66
C ARG A 415 4.73 -18.53 5.84
N TYR A 416 3.67 -18.64 6.60
CA TYR A 416 2.91 -17.46 7.01
C TYR A 416 3.68 -16.70 8.08
N ALA A 417 3.87 -15.39 7.91
CA ALA A 417 4.69 -14.59 8.82
C ALA A 417 4.10 -14.48 10.23
N GLY A 418 2.76 -14.46 10.36
CA GLY A 418 2.07 -14.47 11.65
C GLY A 418 2.59 -13.38 12.60
N ARG A 419 2.75 -13.74 13.88
CA ARG A 419 3.25 -12.83 14.93
C ARG A 419 4.66 -12.30 14.65
N ALA A 420 5.51 -13.09 13.99
CA ALA A 420 6.88 -12.71 13.66
C ALA A 420 6.98 -11.55 12.64
N ALA A 421 5.87 -11.18 11.98
CA ALA A 421 5.80 -10.00 11.13
C ALA A 421 5.94 -8.67 11.90
N PHE A 422 5.73 -8.68 13.22
CA PHE A 422 5.65 -7.47 14.05
C PHE A 422 6.73 -7.51 15.13
N THR A 423 7.69 -6.59 15.06
CA THR A 423 8.80 -6.47 16.03
C THR A 423 8.32 -6.09 17.42
N VAL A 424 7.12 -5.56 17.55
CA VAL A 424 6.48 -5.15 18.83
C VAL A 424 5.70 -6.27 19.51
N LEU A 425 5.56 -7.43 18.87
CA LEU A 425 4.99 -8.63 19.48
C LEU A 425 6.10 -9.58 19.97
N PRO A 426 5.93 -10.20 21.14
CA PRO A 426 6.87 -11.19 21.66
C PRO A 426 6.88 -12.50 20.89
#